data_8466a9bffcbcee9da8234c3aeebd7170
#
_entry.id   8466a9bffcbcee9da8234c3aeebd7170
#
_cell.length_a   1.000
_cell.length_b   1.000
_cell.length_c   1.000
_cell.angle_alpha   90.00
_cell.angle_beta   90.00
_cell.angle_gamma   90.00
#
_symmetry.space_group_name_H-M   'P 1'
#
loop_
_entity.id
_entity.type
_entity.pdbx_description
1 polymer ?
#
loop_
_entity_poly.entity_id
_entity_poly.type
_entity_poly.pdbx_seq_one_letter_code
_entity_poly.pdbx_strand_id
1 'polypeptide(L)'
;MGQWQYDDTDLERLSTIMTLHDIGFTTEEVEAYMRLLEQRHTEGERLAMLEEKRSAALDEIHFREHQLQRLDYLRHEIRKIQGGTTK
;
A
#
# COMPACT_ATOMS: atom_id res chain seq x y z
N MET A 1 -34.26 22.79 -0.73
CA MET A 1 -33.75 22.79 -1.26
C MET A 1 -32.68 22.17 -1.26
N GLY A 2 -32.35 21.41 -1.36
CA GLY A 2 -31.44 20.66 -1.62
C GLY A 2 -30.20 20.94 -1.21
N GLN A 3 -29.91 21.05 -0.30
CA GLN A 3 -28.74 21.42 -0.06
C GLN A 3 -27.84 20.36 0.11
N TRP A 4 -27.61 19.54 -0.80
CA TRP A 4 -26.65 18.49 -0.73
C TRP A 4 -25.31 19.02 -1.16
N GLN A 5 -24.84 20.01 -0.53
CA GLN A 5 -23.53 20.53 -0.89
C GLN A 5 -22.55 20.10 0.14
N TYR A 6 -21.45 19.52 -0.28
CA TYR A 6 -20.34 19.24 0.60
C TYR A 6 -19.43 20.43 0.56
N ASP A 7 -18.94 20.88 1.69
CA ASP A 7 -17.97 21.94 1.68
C ASP A 7 -16.59 21.35 1.42
N ASP A 8 -15.60 22.21 1.28
CA ASP A 8 -14.25 21.76 0.94
C ASP A 8 -13.69 20.81 1.98
N THR A 9 -14.01 21.03 3.24
CA THR A 9 -13.53 20.18 4.33
C THR A 9 -14.07 18.77 4.18
N ASP A 10 -15.35 18.62 3.82
CA ASP A 10 -15.94 17.30 3.65
C ASP A 10 -15.30 16.56 2.48
N LEU A 11 -15.03 17.28 1.39
CA LEU A 11 -14.40 16.67 0.22
C LEU A 11 -12.96 16.24 0.55
N GLU A 12 -12.25 17.05 1.31
CA GLU A 12 -10.89 16.71 1.71
C GLU A 12 -10.89 15.47 2.59
N ARG A 13 -11.84 15.38 3.51
CA ARG A 13 -11.93 14.21 4.39
C ARG A 13 -12.22 12.95 3.58
N LEU A 14 -13.16 13.03 2.66
CA LEU A 14 -13.49 11.89 1.82
C LEU A 14 -12.30 11.47 0.99
N SER A 15 -11.61 12.44 0.41
CA SER A 15 -10.43 12.16 -0.40
C SER A 15 -9.36 11.46 0.42
N THR A 16 -9.15 11.91 1.65
CA THR A 16 -8.16 11.31 2.55
C THR A 16 -8.55 9.86 2.85
N ILE A 17 -9.83 9.64 3.16
CA ILE A 17 -10.31 8.29 3.47
C ILE A 17 -10.08 7.35 2.30
N MET A 18 -10.39 7.81 1.10
CA MET A 18 -10.20 7.00 -0.09
C MET A 18 -8.72 6.68 -0.31
N THR A 19 -7.87 7.66 -0.13
CA THR A 19 -6.43 7.47 -0.29
C THR A 19 -5.90 6.44 0.72
N LEU A 20 -6.36 6.53 1.97
CA LEU A 20 -5.92 5.60 3.00
C LEU A 20 -6.32 4.16 2.66
N HIS A 21 -7.54 3.99 2.15
CA HIS A 21 -7.96 2.66 1.71
C HIS A 21 -7.12 2.17 0.54
N ASP A 22 -6.80 3.07 -0.38
CA ASP A 22 -6.00 2.71 -1.55
C ASP A 22 -4.61 2.21 -1.16
N ILE A 23 -4.04 2.75 -0.10
CA ILE A 23 -2.69 2.34 0.31
C ILE A 23 -2.71 1.19 1.30
N GLY A 24 -3.88 0.59 1.52
CA GLY A 24 -3.96 -0.63 2.28
C GLY A 24 -4.37 -0.51 3.73
N PHE A 25 -4.88 0.64 4.14
CA PHE A 25 -5.40 0.78 5.50
C PHE A 25 -6.70 0.02 5.62
N THR A 26 -6.87 -0.68 6.74
CA THR A 26 -8.15 -1.29 7.07
C THR A 26 -9.11 -0.21 7.53
N THR A 27 -10.39 -0.54 7.59
CA THR A 27 -11.39 0.41 8.08
C THR A 27 -11.04 0.93 9.45
N GLU A 28 -10.58 0.07 10.34
CA GLU A 28 -10.22 0.47 11.69
C GLU A 28 -9.02 1.41 11.69
N GLU A 29 -8.06 1.13 10.81
CA GLU A 29 -6.90 2.00 10.69
C GLU A 29 -7.27 3.36 10.14
N VAL A 30 -8.19 3.37 9.16
CA VAL A 30 -8.67 4.64 8.61
C VAL A 30 -9.34 5.46 9.71
N GLU A 31 -10.18 4.81 10.51
CA GLU A 31 -10.86 5.51 11.60
C GLU A 31 -9.86 6.09 12.60
N ALA A 32 -8.85 5.31 12.94
CA ALA A 32 -7.82 5.77 13.87
C ALA A 32 -7.08 6.98 13.31
N TYR A 33 -6.71 6.90 12.04
CA TYR A 33 -6.01 8.00 11.39
C TYR A 33 -6.87 9.25 11.36
N MET A 34 -8.14 9.10 11.02
CA MET A 34 -9.05 10.24 10.93
C MET A 34 -9.28 10.88 12.29
N ARG A 35 -9.32 10.07 13.35
CA ARG A 35 -9.43 10.64 14.70
C ARG A 35 -8.20 11.46 15.06
N LEU A 36 -7.02 10.96 14.69
CA LEU A 36 -5.79 11.71 14.92
C LEU A 36 -5.80 13.00 14.13
N LEU A 37 -6.31 12.96 12.91
CA LEU A 37 -6.34 14.13 12.04
C LEU A 37 -7.16 15.26 12.66
N GLU A 38 -8.14 14.93 13.47
CA GLU A 38 -8.97 15.93 14.12
C GLU A 38 -8.31 16.52 15.36
N GLN A 39 -7.22 15.95 15.83
CA GLN A 39 -6.51 16.43 16.99
C GLN A 39 -5.28 17.20 16.57
N ARG A 40 -4.89 18.13 17.44
CA ARG A 40 -3.70 18.93 17.15
C ARG A 40 -2.43 18.17 17.49
N HIS A 41 -1.40 18.50 16.78
CA HIS A 41 -0.06 17.95 17.08
C HIS A 41 0.02 16.44 17.00
N THR A 42 -0.66 15.86 16.01
CA THR A 42 -0.61 14.42 15.79
C THR A 42 0.17 14.04 14.55
N GLU A 43 0.92 14.98 13.98
CA GLU A 43 1.66 14.74 12.76
C GLU A 43 2.63 13.56 12.92
N GLY A 44 3.31 13.50 14.05
CA GLY A 44 4.24 12.41 14.31
C GLY A 44 3.55 11.05 14.35
N GLU A 45 2.40 11.00 15.00
CA GLU A 45 1.65 9.77 15.10
C GLU A 45 1.10 9.33 13.75
N ARG A 46 0.58 10.29 12.99
CA ARG A 46 0.07 9.98 11.66
C ARG A 46 1.20 9.53 10.73
N LEU A 47 2.34 10.20 10.83
CA LEU A 47 3.49 9.81 10.03
C LEU A 47 3.94 8.40 10.38
N ALA A 48 3.93 8.06 11.66
CA ALA A 48 4.32 6.72 12.08
C ALA A 48 3.41 5.65 11.47
N MET A 49 2.11 5.92 11.40
CA MET A 49 1.19 4.99 10.77
C MET A 49 1.51 4.80 9.30
N LEU A 50 1.81 5.90 8.61
CA LEU A 50 2.14 5.83 7.19
C LEU A 50 3.48 5.12 6.96
N GLU A 51 4.45 5.39 7.83
CA GLU A 51 5.76 4.74 7.71
C GLU A 51 5.65 3.23 7.93
N GLU A 52 4.79 2.83 8.84
CA GLU A 52 4.58 1.42 9.09
C GLU A 52 4.01 0.74 7.85
N LYS A 53 3.03 1.37 7.21
CA LYS A 53 2.44 0.83 5.99
C LYS A 53 3.47 0.78 4.87
N ARG A 54 4.29 1.81 4.77
CA ARG A 54 5.32 1.86 3.75
C ARG A 54 6.33 0.72 3.94
N SER A 55 6.72 0.51 5.19
CA SER A 55 7.67 -0.56 5.50
C SER A 55 7.10 -1.93 5.15
N ALA A 56 5.82 -2.16 5.49
CA ALA A 56 5.17 -3.42 5.17
C ALA A 56 5.09 -3.62 3.66
N ALA A 57 4.79 -2.55 2.92
CA ALA A 57 4.71 -2.63 1.47
C ALA A 57 6.07 -2.96 0.88
N LEU A 58 7.14 -2.37 1.41
CA LEU A 58 8.48 -2.67 0.95
C LEU A 58 8.86 -4.12 1.21
N ASP A 59 8.50 -4.64 2.37
CA ASP A 59 8.75 -6.04 2.69
C ASP A 59 8.05 -6.95 1.70
N GLU A 60 6.83 -6.59 1.33
CA GLU A 60 6.07 -7.38 0.37
C GLU A 60 6.70 -7.33 -1.01
N ILE A 61 7.17 -6.16 -1.42
CA ILE A 61 7.85 -6.01 -2.70
C ILE A 61 9.12 -6.87 -2.72
N HIS A 62 9.91 -6.81 -1.66
CA HIS A 62 11.14 -7.59 -1.57
C HIS A 62 10.84 -9.08 -1.61
N PHE A 63 9.77 -9.50 -0.94
CA PHE A 63 9.37 -10.90 -0.96
C PHE A 63 8.99 -11.32 -2.37
N ARG A 64 8.25 -10.49 -3.08
CA ARG A 64 7.85 -10.78 -4.45
C ARG A 64 9.06 -10.82 -5.38
N GLU A 65 10.00 -9.91 -5.20
CA GLU A 65 11.22 -9.92 -5.98
C GLU A 65 12.00 -11.21 -5.77
N HIS A 66 12.04 -11.67 -4.53
CA HIS A 66 12.73 -12.90 -4.22
C HIS A 66 12.05 -14.09 -4.91
N GLN A 67 10.72 -14.12 -4.88
CA GLN A 67 9.97 -15.15 -5.56
C GLN A 67 10.23 -15.13 -7.06
N LEU A 68 10.27 -13.93 -7.63
CA LEU A 68 10.52 -13.78 -9.06
C LEU A 68 11.90 -14.33 -9.43
N GLN A 69 12.90 -14.02 -8.62
CA GLN A 69 14.24 -14.53 -8.85
C GLN A 69 14.29 -16.05 -8.85
N ARG A 70 13.56 -16.67 -7.93
CA ARG A 70 13.51 -18.12 -7.87
C ARG A 70 12.80 -18.72 -9.08
N LEU A 71 11.71 -18.08 -9.51
CA LEU A 71 11.02 -18.49 -10.72
C LEU A 71 11.95 -18.38 -11.92
N ASP A 72 12.66 -17.29 -12.03
CA ASP A 72 13.56 -17.07 -13.15
C ASP A 72 14.70 -18.07 -13.14
N TYR A 73 15.19 -18.42 -11.96
CA TYR A 73 16.23 -19.43 -11.86
C TYR A 73 15.74 -20.78 -12.39
N LEU A 74 14.55 -21.18 -11.99
CA LEU A 74 14.01 -22.47 -12.45
C LEU A 74 13.75 -22.45 -13.95
N ARG A 75 13.23 -21.34 -14.46
CA ARG A 75 13.01 -21.18 -15.89
C ARG A 75 14.33 -21.29 -16.65
N HIS A 76 15.35 -20.66 -16.12
CA HIS A 76 16.68 -20.69 -16.75
C HIS A 76 17.22 -22.13 -16.78
N GLU A 77 17.05 -22.86 -15.69
CA GLU A 77 17.54 -24.25 -15.62
C GLU A 77 16.86 -25.13 -16.65
N ILE A 78 15.55 -24.97 -16.81
CA ILE A 78 14.81 -25.75 -17.79
C ILE A 78 15.26 -25.39 -19.19
N ARG A 79 15.43 -24.13 -19.49
CA ARG A 79 15.87 -23.68 -20.82
C ARG A 79 17.27 -24.20 -21.11
N LYS A 80 18.10 -24.26 -20.10
CA LYS A 80 19.46 -24.75 -20.26
C LYS A 80 19.44 -26.23 -20.67
N ILE A 81 18.58 -27.02 -20.03
CA ILE A 81 18.44 -28.42 -20.37
C ILE A 81 17.91 -28.56 -21.78
N GLN A 82 16.89 -27.78 -22.14
CA GLN A 82 16.33 -27.85 -23.49
C GLN A 82 17.37 -27.46 -24.53
N GLY A 83 18.13 -26.43 -24.26
CA GLY A 83 19.17 -25.99 -25.17
C GLY A 83 20.24 -27.04 -25.33
N GLY A 84 20.60 -27.69 -24.22
CA GLY A 84 21.59 -28.75 -24.27
C GLY A 84 21.14 -29.97 -25.08
N THR A 85 19.83 -30.23 -25.05
CA THR A 85 19.33 -31.41 -25.76
C THR A 85 19.14 -31.17 -27.23
N THR A 86 19.17 -29.92 -27.68
CA THR A 86 18.98 -29.65 -29.09
C THR A 86 20.27 -29.82 -29.88
N LYS A 87 21.35 -30.08 -29.21
CA LYS A 87 22.61 -30.26 -29.91
C LYS A 87 22.95 -31.69 -30.20
#